data_603eb73d6be460d5f58c4b01a25cd56e
#
_entry.id   603eb73d6be460d5f58c4b01a25cd56e
#
_cell.length_a   1.000
_cell.length_b   1.000
_cell.length_c   1.000
_cell.angle_alpha   90.00
_cell.angle_beta   90.00
_cell.angle_gamma   90.00
#
_symmetry.space_group_name_H-M   'P 1'
#
loop_
_entity.id
_entity.type
_entity.pdbx_description
1 polymer ?
#
loop_
_entity_poly.entity_id
_entity_poly.type
_entity_poly.pdbx_seq_one_letter_code
_entity_poly.pdbx_strand_id
1 'polypeptide(L)'
;MEKVLHGDCLDILPTFEDESIDLIYLDPPFFTNTIQKLKTRDGSKEFSYSDIWKSHEEYAQFLFSRLKELRRVLKSDGSIFVHCDKNSTHIVKTLLDDIFGLKQFQSEIIWYYKRWSNSKKGLLPSHQTIYFYSKTKDFKFKTIYNNYSETTNIDQILQRRIKDKNGKTVYAKDDNGNTINSDIKKGVPLNDVWEIPYLNPKAKERVGYPTQKPILLLERIIEIASNNGDTILDPFCGSGTTLVAGKLNNRKVIGIDKSEEAINLTKLRLNNPIKSESNLLKKGKKAYQNVSNIVEKLLYDIEYVPVQRNSGIDAILKITYQDSPILIRIQKENETIEEAIKSLNKAVVTKQSKKSFLIRTNDIKSLFEYDNENSNIEIINSTIYEINKFLSRENC
;
A
#
# COMPACT_ATOMS: atom_id res chain seq x y z
N MET A 1 11.78 -9.59 23.22
CA MET A 1 11.21 -10.90 23.59
C MET A 1 10.30 -11.33 22.46
N GLU A 2 10.48 -12.55 21.97
CA GLU A 2 9.67 -13.16 20.90
C GLU A 2 9.10 -14.47 21.44
N LYS A 3 7.78 -14.62 21.48
CA LYS A 3 7.11 -15.85 21.90
C LYS A 3 6.18 -16.31 20.77
N VAL A 4 6.24 -17.59 20.44
CA VAL A 4 5.33 -18.22 19.45
C VAL A 4 4.80 -19.49 20.06
N LEU A 5 3.49 -19.52 20.32
CA LEU A 5 2.81 -20.51 21.12
C LEU A 5 1.85 -21.34 20.25
N HIS A 6 1.96 -22.64 20.31
CA HIS A 6 1.09 -23.58 19.60
C HIS A 6 -0.13 -23.93 20.45
N GLY A 7 -1.32 -23.73 19.94
CA GLY A 7 -2.59 -24.10 20.58
C GLY A 7 -3.74 -23.16 20.27
N ASP A 8 -4.89 -23.43 20.87
CA ASP A 8 -6.02 -22.50 20.82
C ASP A 8 -5.74 -21.30 21.72
N CYS A 9 -5.94 -20.09 21.19
CA CYS A 9 -5.75 -18.88 21.98
C CYS A 9 -6.71 -18.82 23.18
N LEU A 10 -7.89 -19.44 23.12
CA LEU A 10 -8.82 -19.48 24.24
C LEU A 10 -8.27 -20.31 25.43
N ASP A 11 -7.46 -21.33 25.16
CA ASP A 11 -6.81 -22.15 26.18
C ASP A 11 -5.53 -21.49 26.71
N ILE A 12 -4.84 -20.71 25.88
CA ILE A 12 -3.56 -20.08 26.21
C ILE A 12 -3.74 -18.73 26.92
N LEU A 13 -4.71 -17.90 26.50
CA LEU A 13 -4.92 -16.55 27.04
C LEU A 13 -5.16 -16.55 28.58
N PRO A 14 -5.84 -17.52 29.20
CA PRO A 14 -5.98 -17.56 30.66
C PRO A 14 -4.65 -17.64 31.43
N THR A 15 -3.56 -18.04 30.77
CA THR A 15 -2.21 -18.07 31.38
C THR A 15 -1.52 -16.71 31.40
N PHE A 16 -2.10 -15.68 30.71
CA PHE A 16 -1.55 -14.35 30.66
C PHE A 16 -2.10 -13.51 31.81
N GLU A 17 -1.23 -12.67 32.37
CA GLU A 17 -1.62 -11.70 33.38
C GLU A 17 -2.60 -10.66 32.77
N ASP A 18 -3.51 -10.17 33.59
CA ASP A 18 -4.35 -9.04 33.23
C ASP A 18 -3.50 -7.84 32.87
N GLU A 19 -3.96 -7.06 31.89
CA GLU A 19 -3.29 -5.79 31.49
C GLU A 19 -1.80 -5.93 31.16
N SER A 20 -1.41 -7.03 30.51
CA SER A 20 -0.01 -7.32 30.13
C SER A 20 0.34 -6.96 28.69
N ILE A 21 -0.66 -6.74 27.81
CA ILE A 21 -0.52 -6.52 26.38
C ILE A 21 -0.82 -5.06 26.01
N ASP A 22 0.05 -4.44 25.23
CA ASP A 22 -0.10 -3.04 24.79
C ASP A 22 -0.93 -2.90 23.51
N LEU A 23 -0.76 -3.82 22.56
CA LEU A 23 -1.45 -3.80 21.28
C LEU A 23 -1.86 -5.22 20.87
N ILE A 24 -3.10 -5.38 20.44
CA ILE A 24 -3.61 -6.61 19.84
C ILE A 24 -3.98 -6.36 18.38
N TYR A 25 -3.47 -7.20 17.48
CA TYR A 25 -3.99 -7.31 16.13
C TYR A 25 -4.58 -8.72 15.98
N LEU A 26 -5.77 -8.79 15.42
CA LEU A 26 -6.56 -10.01 15.28
C LEU A 26 -7.02 -10.16 13.84
N ASP A 27 -6.61 -11.24 13.18
CA ASP A 27 -7.04 -11.64 11.83
C ASP A 27 -7.71 -13.02 11.87
N PRO A 28 -8.93 -13.12 12.46
CA PRO A 28 -9.61 -14.40 12.64
C PRO A 28 -10.13 -14.95 11.31
N PRO A 29 -10.62 -16.20 11.26
CA PRO A 29 -11.41 -16.68 10.14
C PRO A 29 -12.57 -15.71 9.82
N PHE A 30 -12.92 -15.55 8.52
CA PHE A 30 -13.84 -14.47 8.06
C PHE A 30 -15.27 -14.93 7.78
N PHE A 31 -15.63 -16.14 8.14
CA PHE A 31 -16.94 -16.71 7.80
C PHE A 31 -17.13 -16.88 6.29
N THR A 32 -16.09 -17.33 5.59
CA THR A 32 -16.16 -17.51 4.14
C THR A 32 -16.80 -18.82 3.71
N ASN A 33 -17.05 -19.73 4.67
CA ASN A 33 -17.56 -21.09 4.48
C ASN A 33 -16.76 -21.92 3.47
N THR A 34 -15.43 -21.72 3.46
CA THR A 34 -14.50 -22.42 2.58
C THR A 34 -13.27 -22.88 3.34
N ILE A 35 -12.60 -23.91 2.82
CA ILE A 35 -11.25 -24.26 3.27
C ILE A 35 -10.27 -23.39 2.48
N GLN A 36 -9.55 -22.53 3.20
CA GLN A 36 -8.52 -21.69 2.61
C GLN A 36 -7.24 -22.52 2.39
N LYS A 37 -6.73 -22.53 1.13
CA LYS A 37 -5.53 -23.31 0.77
C LYS A 37 -4.60 -22.49 -0.09
N LEU A 38 -3.30 -22.62 0.13
CA LEU A 38 -2.27 -22.05 -0.72
C LEU A 38 -0.99 -22.90 -0.67
N LYS A 39 -0.34 -23.05 -1.83
CA LYS A 39 0.97 -23.70 -1.92
C LYS A 39 2.10 -22.68 -1.89
N THR A 40 3.24 -23.10 -1.33
CA THR A 40 4.50 -22.36 -1.47
C THR A 40 4.86 -22.20 -2.95
N ARG A 41 5.71 -21.21 -3.25
CA ARG A 41 6.07 -20.89 -4.63
C ARG A 41 6.76 -22.05 -5.38
N ASP A 42 7.51 -22.87 -4.65
CA ASP A 42 8.18 -24.09 -5.14
C ASP A 42 7.27 -25.32 -5.15
N GLY A 43 6.02 -25.17 -4.67
CA GLY A 43 5.04 -26.27 -4.58
C GLY A 43 5.35 -27.31 -3.50
N SER A 44 6.40 -27.13 -2.71
CA SER A 44 6.87 -28.13 -1.73
C SER A 44 5.97 -28.28 -0.51
N LYS A 45 5.19 -27.24 -0.17
CA LYS A 45 4.28 -27.25 0.99
C LYS A 45 2.93 -26.65 0.61
N GLU A 46 1.86 -27.18 1.20
CA GLU A 46 0.51 -26.62 1.12
C GLU A 46 0.06 -26.27 2.54
N PHE A 47 -0.32 -25.01 2.73
CA PHE A 47 -0.93 -24.53 3.96
C PHE A 47 -2.44 -24.47 3.80
N SER A 48 -3.18 -24.88 4.81
CA SER A 48 -4.64 -24.80 4.81
C SER A 48 -5.20 -24.55 6.19
N TYR A 49 -6.34 -23.86 6.24
CA TYR A 49 -7.18 -23.79 7.44
C TYR A 49 -8.66 -23.78 7.05
N SER A 50 -9.50 -24.28 7.96
CA SER A 50 -10.94 -24.32 7.80
C SER A 50 -11.55 -22.99 8.24
N ASP A 51 -12.42 -22.42 7.39
CA ASP A 51 -13.25 -21.27 7.70
C ASP A 51 -14.72 -21.62 7.42
N ILE A 52 -15.13 -22.81 7.93
CA ILE A 52 -16.46 -23.38 7.76
C ILE A 52 -17.19 -23.33 9.10
N TRP A 53 -18.38 -22.74 9.10
CA TRP A 53 -19.21 -22.49 10.27
C TRP A 53 -20.64 -22.96 9.99
N LYS A 54 -21.29 -23.52 10.98
CA LYS A 54 -22.67 -24.00 10.86
C LYS A 54 -23.68 -22.85 10.84
N SER A 55 -23.38 -21.77 11.57
CA SER A 55 -24.24 -20.60 11.64
C SER A 55 -23.49 -19.32 12.03
N HIS A 56 -24.14 -18.18 11.91
CA HIS A 56 -23.62 -16.89 12.39
C HIS A 56 -23.45 -16.89 13.92
N GLU A 57 -24.33 -17.58 14.65
CA GLU A 57 -24.30 -17.67 16.10
C GLU A 57 -23.07 -18.45 16.58
N GLU A 58 -22.72 -19.56 15.91
CA GLU A 58 -21.51 -20.33 16.20
C GLU A 58 -20.25 -19.47 16.02
N TYR A 59 -20.18 -18.74 14.91
CA TYR A 59 -19.07 -17.82 14.65
C TYR A 59 -19.02 -16.68 15.66
N ALA A 60 -20.16 -16.07 15.98
CA ALA A 60 -20.25 -15.01 16.96
C ALA A 60 -19.80 -15.50 18.37
N GLN A 61 -20.23 -16.67 18.80
CA GLN A 61 -19.84 -17.26 20.08
C GLN A 61 -18.33 -17.57 20.13
N PHE A 62 -17.78 -18.07 19.03
CA PHE A 62 -16.33 -18.31 18.87
C PHE A 62 -15.52 -17.02 19.07
N LEU A 63 -15.93 -15.92 18.44
CA LEU A 63 -15.24 -14.63 18.58
C LEU A 63 -15.48 -13.99 19.94
N PHE A 64 -16.72 -14.03 20.45
CA PHE A 64 -17.10 -13.43 21.73
C PHE A 64 -16.22 -13.91 22.89
N SER A 65 -16.06 -15.22 23.03
CA SER A 65 -15.24 -15.80 24.08
C SER A 65 -13.79 -15.32 24.05
N ARG A 66 -13.23 -15.23 22.85
CA ARG A 66 -11.85 -14.78 22.64
C ARG A 66 -11.68 -13.28 22.85
N LEU A 67 -12.59 -12.48 22.34
CA LEU A 67 -12.58 -11.03 22.51
C LEU A 67 -12.70 -10.62 23.99
N LYS A 68 -13.45 -11.36 24.81
CA LYS A 68 -13.50 -11.13 26.27
C LYS A 68 -12.12 -11.33 26.91
N GLU A 69 -11.45 -12.43 26.61
CA GLU A 69 -10.11 -12.70 27.13
C GLU A 69 -9.08 -11.69 26.62
N LEU A 70 -9.17 -11.31 25.34
CA LEU A 70 -8.30 -10.30 24.73
C LEU A 70 -8.49 -8.94 25.41
N ARG A 71 -9.73 -8.54 25.75
CA ARG A 71 -9.98 -7.34 26.53
C ARG A 71 -9.41 -7.41 27.94
N ARG A 72 -9.42 -8.57 28.59
CA ARG A 72 -8.83 -8.79 29.93
C ARG A 72 -7.33 -8.52 29.91
N VAL A 73 -6.62 -9.17 28.99
CA VAL A 73 -5.15 -9.08 28.89
C VAL A 73 -4.65 -7.76 28.31
N LEU A 74 -5.50 -6.99 27.62
CA LEU A 74 -5.15 -5.67 27.07
C LEU A 74 -4.99 -4.66 28.21
N LYS A 75 -3.92 -3.85 28.18
CA LYS A 75 -3.68 -2.74 29.13
C LYS A 75 -4.76 -1.67 29.03
N SER A 76 -4.92 -0.89 30.09
CA SER A 76 -5.88 0.21 30.13
C SER A 76 -5.62 1.28 29.03
N ASP A 77 -4.35 1.51 28.66
CA ASP A 77 -3.93 2.39 27.57
C ASP A 77 -3.73 1.67 26.24
N GLY A 78 -4.08 0.37 26.18
CA GLY A 78 -3.90 -0.48 25.01
C GLY A 78 -5.03 -0.39 23.99
N SER A 79 -4.76 -0.91 22.81
CA SER A 79 -5.67 -0.91 21.65
C SER A 79 -5.76 -2.26 20.97
N ILE A 80 -6.91 -2.54 20.36
CA ILE A 80 -7.17 -3.73 19.56
C ILE A 80 -7.59 -3.36 18.13
N PHE A 81 -7.03 -4.07 17.15
CA PHE A 81 -7.40 -3.97 15.75
C PHE A 81 -7.91 -5.32 15.28
N VAL A 82 -9.16 -5.36 14.85
CA VAL A 82 -9.81 -6.59 14.39
C VAL A 82 -10.09 -6.51 12.90
N HIS A 83 -9.42 -7.37 12.16
CA HIS A 83 -9.55 -7.46 10.71
C HIS A 83 -10.71 -8.36 10.33
N CYS A 84 -11.51 -7.94 9.37
CA CYS A 84 -12.65 -8.71 8.85
C CYS A 84 -12.91 -8.38 7.38
N ASP A 85 -13.65 -9.25 6.73
CA ASP A 85 -14.16 -9.01 5.38
C ASP A 85 -15.66 -8.70 5.39
N LYS A 86 -16.22 -8.50 4.19
CA LYS A 86 -17.64 -8.19 3.99
C LYS A 86 -18.63 -9.18 4.61
N ASN A 87 -18.21 -10.42 4.88
CA ASN A 87 -19.11 -11.45 5.40
C ASN A 87 -19.26 -11.35 6.92
N SER A 88 -18.22 -10.88 7.62
CA SER A 88 -18.14 -10.87 9.08
C SER A 88 -18.19 -9.48 9.72
N THR A 89 -18.06 -8.38 8.95
CA THR A 89 -18.00 -7.00 9.47
C THR A 89 -19.10 -6.67 10.48
N HIS A 90 -20.35 -6.96 10.17
CA HIS A 90 -21.52 -6.65 11.01
C HIS A 90 -21.49 -7.43 12.35
N ILE A 91 -21.07 -8.68 12.32
CA ILE A 91 -20.95 -9.51 13.53
C ILE A 91 -19.80 -8.97 14.41
N VAL A 92 -18.63 -8.77 13.81
CA VAL A 92 -17.43 -8.29 14.52
C VAL A 92 -17.70 -6.92 15.15
N LYS A 93 -18.33 -5.98 14.42
CA LYS A 93 -18.66 -4.64 14.95
C LYS A 93 -19.58 -4.74 16.17
N THR A 94 -20.65 -5.54 16.06
CA THR A 94 -21.59 -5.74 17.18
C THR A 94 -20.92 -6.30 18.41
N LEU A 95 -20.07 -7.33 18.26
CA LEU A 95 -19.35 -7.94 19.38
C LEU A 95 -18.36 -6.97 20.03
N LEU A 96 -17.66 -6.15 19.23
CA LEU A 96 -16.74 -5.14 19.74
C LEU A 96 -17.47 -4.03 20.49
N ASP A 97 -18.61 -3.57 20.02
CA ASP A 97 -19.45 -2.61 20.72
C ASP A 97 -19.94 -3.15 22.07
N ASP A 98 -20.34 -4.41 22.11
CA ASP A 98 -20.82 -5.05 23.33
C ASP A 98 -19.69 -5.26 24.35
N ILE A 99 -18.53 -5.72 23.92
CA ILE A 99 -17.40 -6.07 24.80
C ILE A 99 -16.58 -4.84 25.22
N PHE A 100 -16.22 -3.95 24.29
CA PHE A 100 -15.39 -2.77 24.56
C PHE A 100 -16.21 -1.54 24.90
N GLY A 101 -17.43 -1.43 24.38
CA GLY A 101 -18.34 -0.30 24.50
C GLY A 101 -18.26 0.65 23.32
N LEU A 102 -19.39 1.22 22.92
CA LEU A 102 -19.53 2.16 21.80
C LEU A 102 -18.58 3.37 21.89
N LYS A 103 -18.29 3.86 23.10
CA LYS A 103 -17.41 5.02 23.32
C LYS A 103 -15.93 4.70 23.08
N GLN A 104 -15.57 3.43 23.01
CA GLN A 104 -14.20 2.98 22.77
C GLN A 104 -13.91 2.70 21.29
N PHE A 105 -14.90 2.82 20.42
CA PHE A 105 -14.73 2.78 18.98
C PHE A 105 -13.94 4.01 18.50
N GLN A 106 -12.80 3.78 17.85
CA GLN A 106 -11.91 4.82 17.39
C GLN A 106 -12.03 5.07 15.88
N SER A 107 -12.01 3.99 15.08
CA SER A 107 -12.13 4.09 13.63
C SER A 107 -12.55 2.78 12.98
N GLU A 108 -13.24 2.89 11.86
CA GLU A 108 -13.39 1.85 10.86
C GLU A 108 -12.37 2.12 9.75
N ILE A 109 -11.33 1.29 9.67
CA ILE A 109 -10.26 1.44 8.69
C ILE A 109 -10.61 0.61 7.46
N ILE A 110 -10.67 1.25 6.32
CA ILE A 110 -10.85 0.59 5.02
C ILE A 110 -9.49 0.35 4.38
N TRP A 111 -9.02 -0.90 4.44
CA TRP A 111 -7.83 -1.28 3.69
C TRP A 111 -8.21 -1.53 2.24
N TYR A 112 -7.94 -0.54 1.38
CA TYR A 112 -8.19 -0.57 -0.06
C TYR A 112 -6.98 -1.10 -0.83
N TYR A 113 -7.23 -2.00 -1.80
CA TYR A 113 -6.22 -2.54 -2.70
C TYR A 113 -6.78 -2.84 -4.08
N LYS A 114 -5.96 -2.66 -5.12
CA LYS A 114 -6.35 -2.99 -6.49
C LYS A 114 -6.26 -4.48 -6.75
N ARG A 115 -7.31 -5.06 -7.31
CA ARG A 115 -7.32 -6.42 -7.84
C ARG A 115 -7.30 -6.40 -9.36
N TRP A 116 -6.53 -7.32 -9.94
CA TRP A 116 -6.53 -7.62 -11.36
C TRP A 116 -7.40 -8.85 -11.58
N SER A 117 -8.69 -8.68 -11.63
CA SER A 117 -9.63 -9.76 -11.96
C SER A 117 -10.87 -9.20 -12.63
N ASN A 118 -11.53 -10.01 -13.45
CA ASN A 118 -12.78 -9.66 -14.10
C ASN A 118 -13.95 -10.10 -13.21
N SER A 119 -14.85 -9.16 -12.89
CA SER A 119 -16.13 -9.49 -12.27
C SER A 119 -17.21 -9.44 -13.33
N LYS A 120 -17.94 -10.56 -13.50
CA LYS A 120 -19.06 -10.65 -14.45
C LYS A 120 -20.40 -10.29 -13.83
N LYS A 121 -20.51 -10.39 -12.50
CA LYS A 121 -21.71 -10.07 -11.73
C LYS A 121 -21.31 -9.36 -10.44
N GLY A 122 -21.90 -8.19 -10.19
CA GLY A 122 -21.62 -7.35 -9.03
C GLY A 122 -20.30 -6.58 -9.11
N LEU A 123 -20.00 -5.81 -8.06
CA LEU A 123 -18.79 -5.01 -7.96
C LEU A 123 -17.60 -5.89 -7.57
N LEU A 124 -16.41 -5.55 -8.09
CA LEU A 124 -15.17 -6.22 -7.72
C LEU A 124 -14.77 -5.88 -6.28
N PRO A 125 -14.70 -6.86 -5.36
CA PRO A 125 -14.26 -6.59 -3.99
C PRO A 125 -12.82 -6.10 -3.97
N SER A 126 -12.59 -4.88 -3.46
CA SER A 126 -11.29 -4.20 -3.48
C SER A 126 -10.85 -3.72 -2.11
N HIS A 127 -11.55 -4.10 -1.02
CA HIS A 127 -11.20 -3.70 0.33
C HIS A 127 -11.51 -4.78 1.36
N GLN A 128 -10.92 -4.61 2.52
CA GLN A 128 -11.26 -5.27 3.77
C GLN A 128 -11.36 -4.21 4.86
N THR A 129 -12.05 -4.54 5.95
CA THR A 129 -12.30 -3.63 7.06
C THR A 129 -11.42 -4.03 8.26
N ILE A 130 -10.90 -3.03 8.98
CA ILE A 130 -10.20 -3.23 10.26
C ILE A 130 -10.86 -2.31 11.27
N TYR A 131 -11.46 -2.87 12.30
CA TYR A 131 -12.02 -2.09 13.40
C TYR A 131 -10.97 -1.77 14.43
N PHE A 132 -10.82 -0.50 14.77
CA PHE A 132 -9.94 0.01 15.79
C PHE A 132 -10.73 0.39 17.04
N TYR A 133 -10.43 -0.26 18.15
CA TYR A 133 -10.95 0.03 19.48
C TYR A 133 -9.83 0.24 20.48
N SER A 134 -10.04 1.12 21.45
CA SER A 134 -9.20 1.24 22.64
C SER A 134 -9.84 0.55 23.84
N LYS A 135 -9.07 0.20 24.87
CA LYS A 135 -9.65 -0.33 26.11
C LYS A 135 -10.33 0.76 26.94
N THR A 136 -9.71 1.96 26.99
CA THR A 136 -10.25 3.16 27.68
C THR A 136 -10.13 4.38 26.77
N LYS A 137 -10.58 5.55 27.24
CA LYS A 137 -10.41 6.83 26.52
C LYS A 137 -8.94 7.31 26.49
N ASP A 138 -8.12 6.85 27.42
CA ASP A 138 -6.72 7.26 27.57
C ASP A 138 -5.82 6.18 26.95
N PHE A 139 -5.73 6.16 25.60
CA PHE A 139 -5.01 5.15 24.85
C PHE A 139 -3.82 5.75 24.08
N LYS A 140 -2.84 4.88 23.77
CA LYS A 140 -1.67 5.25 22.96
C LYS A 140 -2.09 5.54 21.53
N PHE A 141 -1.82 6.77 21.05
CA PHE A 141 -2.08 7.16 19.68
C PHE A 141 -1.01 8.12 19.16
N LYS A 142 -0.36 7.73 18.08
CA LYS A 142 0.63 8.55 17.38
C LYS A 142 0.06 9.01 16.04
N THR A 143 -0.09 10.31 15.87
CA THR A 143 -0.52 10.89 14.60
C THR A 143 0.55 10.68 13.53
N ILE A 144 0.21 9.96 12.47
CA ILE A 144 1.01 9.82 11.25
C ILE A 144 0.50 10.84 10.24
N TYR A 145 1.42 11.47 9.49
CA TYR A 145 1.08 12.46 8.49
C TYR A 145 1.40 11.95 7.08
N ASN A 146 0.45 12.15 6.17
CA ASN A 146 0.65 11.99 4.73
C ASN A 146 1.15 13.31 4.14
N ASN A 147 1.88 13.22 3.03
CA ASN A 147 2.24 14.40 2.25
C ASN A 147 0.97 15.11 1.74
N TYR A 148 1.05 16.42 1.55
CA TYR A 148 -0.01 17.17 0.88
C TYR A 148 -0.22 16.65 -0.53
N SER A 149 -1.47 16.72 -1.02
CA SER A 149 -1.78 16.42 -2.43
C SER A 149 -1.22 17.53 -3.33
N GLU A 150 -0.98 17.21 -4.60
CA GLU A 150 -0.51 18.18 -5.61
C GLU A 150 -1.52 19.32 -5.86
N THR A 151 -2.80 19.07 -5.57
CA THR A 151 -3.86 20.07 -5.67
C THR A 151 -4.04 20.91 -4.41
N THR A 152 -3.25 20.64 -3.36
CA THR A 152 -3.35 21.37 -2.10
C THR A 152 -2.67 22.73 -2.22
N ASN A 153 -3.41 23.82 -2.00
CA ASN A 153 -2.84 25.15 -1.92
C ASN A 153 -2.09 25.30 -0.59
N ILE A 154 -0.78 25.00 -0.63
CA ILE A 154 0.09 24.99 0.56
C ILE A 154 0.15 26.40 1.18
N ASP A 155 0.15 27.45 0.39
CA ASP A 155 0.22 28.84 0.88
C ASP A 155 -0.98 29.18 1.76
N GLN A 156 -2.18 28.78 1.38
CA GLN A 156 -3.38 28.98 2.22
C GLN A 156 -3.37 28.16 3.51
N ILE A 157 -2.80 26.94 3.47
CA ILE A 157 -2.70 26.06 4.64
C ILE A 157 -1.69 26.58 5.64
N LEU A 158 -0.61 27.22 5.18
CA LEU A 158 0.43 27.78 6.02
C LEU A 158 -0.01 29.10 6.70
N GLN A 159 -1.07 29.74 6.24
CA GLN A 159 -1.56 30.98 6.84
C GLN A 159 -2.10 30.72 8.28
N ARG A 160 -1.59 31.47 9.23
CA ARG A 160 -2.01 31.39 10.63
C ARG A 160 -3.44 31.87 10.80
N ARG A 161 -4.28 31.07 11.46
CA ARG A 161 -5.67 31.41 11.77
C ARG A 161 -5.82 31.70 13.25
N ILE A 162 -6.56 32.75 13.58
CA ILE A 162 -6.89 33.17 14.95
C ILE A 162 -8.42 33.36 15.06
N LYS A 163 -8.95 33.37 16.29
CA LYS A 163 -10.34 33.78 16.52
C LYS A 163 -10.37 35.28 16.78
N ASP A 164 -11.25 36.01 16.09
CA ASP A 164 -11.53 37.40 16.35
C ASP A 164 -12.36 37.60 17.64
N LYS A 165 -12.64 38.85 17.97
CA LYS A 165 -13.43 39.25 19.19
C LYS A 165 -14.85 38.63 19.19
N ASN A 166 -15.35 38.22 18.03
CA ASN A 166 -16.69 37.64 17.85
C ASN A 166 -16.64 36.09 17.74
N GLY A 167 -15.45 35.49 17.99
CA GLY A 167 -15.24 34.04 17.88
C GLY A 167 -15.13 33.50 16.45
N LYS A 168 -15.15 34.36 15.41
CA LYS A 168 -15.01 33.99 14.02
C LYS A 168 -13.54 33.70 13.69
N THR A 169 -13.27 32.63 12.95
CA THR A 169 -11.91 32.30 12.48
C THR A 169 -11.49 33.23 11.35
N VAL A 170 -10.42 33.98 11.54
CA VAL A 170 -9.82 34.91 10.57
C VAL A 170 -8.33 34.64 10.44
N TYR A 171 -7.71 35.14 9.34
CA TYR A 171 -6.27 35.07 9.16
C TYR A 171 -5.56 36.09 10.09
N ALA A 172 -4.51 35.62 10.74
CA ALA A 172 -3.63 36.52 11.52
C ALA A 172 -2.90 37.46 10.57
N LYS A 173 -2.82 38.73 10.93
CA LYS A 173 -2.13 39.76 10.17
C LYS A 173 -1.02 40.40 11.01
N ASP A 174 0.06 40.82 10.35
CA ASP A 174 1.10 41.66 10.94
C ASP A 174 0.65 43.15 11.02
N ASP A 175 1.50 43.99 11.57
CA ASP A 175 1.24 45.43 11.75
C ASP A 175 1.05 46.15 10.40
N ASN A 176 1.50 45.58 9.30
CA ASN A 176 1.36 46.11 7.94
C ASN A 176 0.13 45.56 7.21
N GLY A 177 -0.67 44.72 7.86
CA GLY A 177 -1.87 44.09 7.29
C GLY A 177 -1.63 42.84 6.45
N ASN A 178 -0.40 42.34 6.34
CA ASN A 178 -0.06 41.10 5.61
C ASN A 178 -0.41 39.89 6.44
N THR A 179 -0.80 38.80 5.78
CA THR A 179 -1.10 37.53 6.43
C THR A 179 0.17 36.87 6.96
N ILE A 180 0.15 36.50 8.26
CA ILE A 180 1.26 35.82 8.92
C ILE A 180 1.19 34.32 8.62
N ASN A 181 2.31 33.71 8.25
CA ASN A 181 2.42 32.25 8.12
C ASN A 181 2.64 31.58 9.49
N SER A 182 2.03 30.42 9.68
CA SER A 182 2.31 29.54 10.81
C SER A 182 3.57 28.71 10.53
N ASP A 183 4.05 27.99 11.56
CA ASP A 183 5.13 27.02 11.40
C ASP A 183 4.81 25.97 10.33
N ILE A 184 5.87 25.38 9.76
CA ILE A 184 5.78 24.34 8.73
C ILE A 184 4.92 23.17 9.25
N LYS A 185 3.79 22.92 8.62
CA LYS A 185 2.91 21.80 8.97
C LYS A 185 3.48 20.49 8.44
N LYS A 186 3.37 19.44 9.26
CA LYS A 186 3.94 18.10 8.96
C LYS A 186 3.22 17.34 7.85
N GLY A 187 2.13 17.87 7.27
CA GLY A 187 1.29 17.20 6.27
C GLY A 187 -0.17 17.09 6.72
N VAL A 188 -0.90 16.21 6.08
CA VAL A 188 -2.31 15.88 6.42
C VAL A 188 -2.31 14.65 7.34
N PRO A 189 -3.01 14.68 8.50
CA PRO A 189 -3.17 13.48 9.31
C PRO A 189 -3.67 12.30 8.47
N LEU A 190 -3.16 11.10 8.78
CA LEU A 190 -3.56 9.87 8.11
C LEU A 190 -5.07 9.68 8.25
N ASN A 191 -5.76 9.44 7.14
CA ASN A 191 -7.18 9.11 7.11
C ASN A 191 -7.42 7.61 7.37
N ASP A 192 -8.68 7.21 7.46
CA ASP A 192 -9.14 5.84 7.70
C ASP A 192 -9.24 4.97 6.44
N VAL A 193 -9.00 5.53 5.24
CA VAL A 193 -8.92 4.77 3.99
C VAL A 193 -7.47 4.58 3.59
N TRP A 194 -6.97 3.34 3.72
CA TRP A 194 -5.57 3.02 3.49
C TRP A 194 -5.36 2.32 2.16
N GLU A 195 -4.75 3.00 1.20
CA GLU A 195 -4.33 2.39 -0.06
C GLU A 195 -2.99 1.67 0.14
N ILE A 196 -3.04 0.39 0.45
CA ILE A 196 -1.85 -0.48 0.58
C ILE A 196 -2.02 -1.65 -0.39
N PRO A 197 -1.07 -1.87 -1.32
CA PRO A 197 -1.18 -2.95 -2.28
C PRO A 197 -1.27 -4.33 -1.61
N TYR A 198 -2.09 -5.21 -2.16
CA TYR A 198 -2.09 -6.62 -1.81
C TYR A 198 -0.73 -7.25 -2.16
N LEU A 199 -0.33 -8.29 -1.42
CA LEU A 199 0.95 -8.95 -1.67
C LEU A 199 1.03 -9.53 -3.08
N ASN A 200 1.99 -9.00 -3.86
CA ASN A 200 2.28 -9.54 -5.19
C ASN A 200 2.74 -11.01 -5.05
N PRO A 201 2.31 -11.93 -5.95
CA PRO A 201 2.80 -13.31 -5.97
C PRO A 201 4.34 -13.44 -6.01
N LYS A 202 5.05 -12.43 -6.53
CA LYS A 202 6.51 -12.37 -6.61
C LYS A 202 7.17 -11.58 -5.47
N ALA A 203 6.41 -11.09 -4.48
CA ALA A 203 6.97 -10.34 -3.36
C ALA A 203 7.92 -11.21 -2.53
N LYS A 204 9.07 -10.64 -2.10
CA LYS A 204 10.08 -11.37 -1.32
C LYS A 204 9.56 -11.83 0.05
N GLU A 205 8.66 -11.06 0.66
CA GLU A 205 8.06 -11.38 1.96
C GLU A 205 6.96 -12.45 1.89
N ARG A 206 6.52 -12.84 0.67
CA ARG A 206 5.46 -13.82 0.47
C ARG A 206 6.00 -15.24 0.67
N VAL A 207 5.39 -15.97 1.60
CA VAL A 207 5.82 -17.31 1.99
C VAL A 207 4.87 -18.44 1.56
N GLY A 208 3.82 -18.11 0.78
CA GLY A 208 2.84 -19.11 0.32
C GLY A 208 1.80 -19.51 1.37
N TYR A 209 1.63 -18.72 2.43
CA TYR A 209 0.56 -18.89 3.41
C TYR A 209 -0.73 -18.23 2.88
N PRO A 210 -1.91 -18.90 2.99
CA PRO A 210 -3.17 -18.29 2.57
C PRO A 210 -3.44 -17.01 3.36
N THR A 211 -4.05 -16.03 2.71
CA THR A 211 -4.46 -14.75 3.33
C THR A 211 -3.34 -13.91 3.98
N GLN A 212 -2.05 -14.23 3.72
CA GLN A 212 -0.93 -13.47 4.27
C GLN A 212 -1.09 -11.97 4.01
N LYS A 213 -1.04 -11.16 5.07
CA LYS A 213 -1.12 -9.70 4.99
C LYS A 213 0.25 -9.08 4.62
N PRO A 214 0.30 -7.91 3.98
CA PRO A 214 1.55 -7.18 3.77
C PRO A 214 2.09 -6.62 5.09
N ILE A 215 3.41 -6.71 5.28
CA ILE A 215 4.09 -6.17 6.48
C ILE A 215 3.77 -4.68 6.66
N LEU A 216 3.72 -3.91 5.57
CA LEU A 216 3.42 -2.47 5.60
C LEU A 216 2.07 -2.14 6.29
N LEU A 217 1.06 -3.00 6.14
CA LEU A 217 -0.23 -2.83 6.82
C LEU A 217 -0.07 -2.90 8.33
N LEU A 218 0.65 -3.92 8.80
CA LEU A 218 0.88 -4.16 10.22
C LEU A 218 1.82 -3.12 10.84
N GLU A 219 2.85 -2.69 10.12
CA GLU A 219 3.74 -1.60 10.57
C GLU A 219 2.96 -0.32 10.83
N ARG A 220 2.01 0.03 9.96
CA ARG A 220 1.17 1.22 10.14
C ARG A 220 0.33 1.14 11.40
N ILE A 221 -0.29 -0.01 11.67
CA ILE A 221 -1.05 -0.25 12.91
C ILE A 221 -0.14 -0.13 14.14
N ILE A 222 1.03 -0.78 14.09
CA ILE A 222 2.01 -0.81 15.17
C ILE A 222 2.54 0.61 15.47
N GLU A 223 2.81 1.39 14.44
CA GLU A 223 3.31 2.76 14.58
C GLU A 223 2.26 3.69 15.22
N ILE A 224 0.98 3.53 14.87
CA ILE A 224 -0.12 4.35 15.40
C ILE A 224 -0.37 4.06 16.89
N ALA A 225 -0.35 2.80 17.30
CA ALA A 225 -0.96 2.36 18.56
C ALA A 225 0.04 1.73 19.55
N SER A 226 1.35 1.87 19.32
CA SER A 226 2.36 1.33 20.24
C SER A 226 3.66 2.13 20.24
N ASN A 227 4.44 1.99 21.32
CA ASN A 227 5.77 2.54 21.47
C ASN A 227 6.86 1.46 21.36
N ASN A 228 8.14 1.87 21.23
CA ASN A 228 9.25 0.93 21.26
C ASN A 228 9.27 0.18 22.60
N GLY A 229 9.47 -1.13 22.56
CA GLY A 229 9.48 -2.00 23.72
C GLY A 229 8.12 -2.49 24.19
N ASP A 230 7.00 -1.97 23.65
CA ASP A 230 5.65 -2.45 23.92
C ASP A 230 5.45 -3.89 23.44
N THR A 231 4.50 -4.58 24.06
CA THR A 231 4.15 -5.99 23.76
C THR A 231 2.96 -6.05 22.82
N ILE A 232 3.15 -6.70 21.67
CA ILE A 232 2.11 -6.92 20.66
C ILE A 232 1.69 -8.39 20.73
N LEU A 233 0.38 -8.64 20.70
CA LEU A 233 -0.21 -9.97 20.61
C LEU A 233 -0.98 -10.15 19.31
N ASP A 234 -0.72 -11.28 18.64
CA ASP A 234 -1.54 -11.77 17.53
C ASP A 234 -2.02 -13.20 17.88
N PRO A 235 -3.30 -13.37 18.30
CA PRO A 235 -3.84 -14.66 18.72
C PRO A 235 -4.23 -15.59 17.55
N PHE A 236 -4.07 -15.14 16.30
CA PHE A 236 -4.26 -15.90 15.05
C PHE A 236 -3.11 -15.62 14.10
N CYS A 237 -1.87 -15.82 14.58
CA CYS A 237 -0.69 -15.26 13.91
C CYS A 237 -0.38 -15.85 12.53
N GLY A 238 -0.92 -17.01 12.17
CA GLY A 238 -0.76 -17.64 10.87
C GLY A 238 0.71 -17.67 10.43
N SER A 239 1.01 -16.96 9.36
CA SER A 239 2.38 -16.82 8.86
C SER A 239 3.28 -15.88 9.68
N GLY A 240 2.80 -15.28 10.76
CA GLY A 240 3.56 -14.40 11.66
C GLY A 240 3.87 -13.00 11.09
N THR A 241 3.06 -12.48 10.19
CA THR A 241 3.31 -11.15 9.60
C THR A 241 3.31 -10.04 10.65
N THR A 242 2.37 -10.08 11.60
CA THR A 242 2.29 -9.14 12.72
C THR A 242 3.54 -9.20 13.59
N LEU A 243 4.04 -10.40 13.85
CA LEU A 243 5.22 -10.60 14.68
C LEU A 243 6.49 -10.08 13.99
N VAL A 244 6.62 -10.35 12.69
CA VAL A 244 7.74 -9.82 11.87
C VAL A 244 7.69 -8.30 11.83
N ALA A 245 6.52 -7.70 11.60
CA ALA A 245 6.36 -6.25 11.62
C ALA A 245 6.71 -5.66 13.00
N GLY A 246 6.25 -6.29 14.08
CA GLY A 246 6.57 -5.87 15.45
C GLY A 246 8.06 -5.93 15.75
N LYS A 247 8.73 -7.03 15.40
CA LYS A 247 10.17 -7.19 15.56
C LYS A 247 10.96 -6.13 14.80
N LEU A 248 10.64 -5.89 13.53
CA LEU A 248 11.28 -4.86 12.70
C LEU A 248 11.10 -3.43 13.25
N ASN A 249 10.07 -3.23 14.07
CA ASN A 249 9.77 -1.95 14.71
C ASN A 249 10.13 -1.92 16.22
N ASN A 250 11.00 -2.79 16.69
CA ASN A 250 11.49 -2.85 18.08
C ASN A 250 10.39 -3.06 19.13
N ARG A 251 9.39 -3.89 18.84
CA ARG A 251 8.35 -4.32 19.78
C ARG A 251 8.64 -5.73 20.27
N LYS A 252 8.15 -6.06 21.46
CA LYS A 252 8.05 -7.44 21.95
C LYS A 252 6.84 -8.07 21.25
N VAL A 253 6.96 -9.32 20.82
CA VAL A 253 5.90 -9.96 20.02
C VAL A 253 5.52 -11.32 20.59
N ILE A 254 4.23 -11.59 20.62
CA ILE A 254 3.63 -12.85 21.03
C ILE A 254 2.64 -13.26 19.93
N GLY A 255 2.81 -14.47 19.41
CA GLY A 255 1.88 -15.05 18.43
C GLY A 255 1.34 -16.37 18.93
N ILE A 256 0.07 -16.63 18.66
CA ILE A 256 -0.59 -17.90 18.95
C ILE A 256 -1.21 -18.42 17.66
N ASP A 257 -1.11 -19.71 17.40
CA ASP A 257 -1.82 -20.37 16.30
C ASP A 257 -2.06 -21.83 16.61
N LYS A 258 -3.18 -22.39 16.11
CA LYS A 258 -3.53 -23.82 16.23
C LYS A 258 -2.71 -24.71 15.31
N SER A 259 -2.18 -24.17 14.20
CA SER A 259 -1.40 -24.91 13.23
C SER A 259 0.08 -24.93 13.63
N GLU A 260 0.60 -26.12 13.88
CA GLU A 260 2.03 -26.32 14.11
C GLU A 260 2.87 -25.85 12.94
N GLU A 261 2.38 -26.01 11.72
CA GLU A 261 3.04 -25.56 10.49
C GLU A 261 3.12 -24.02 10.44
N ALA A 262 2.07 -23.32 10.84
CA ALA A 262 2.04 -21.87 10.96
C ALA A 262 3.06 -21.38 12.01
N ILE A 263 3.13 -22.06 13.16
CA ILE A 263 4.09 -21.80 14.23
C ILE A 263 5.53 -21.94 13.73
N ASN A 264 5.83 -23.05 13.06
CA ASN A 264 7.16 -23.31 12.51
C ASN A 264 7.55 -22.29 11.44
N LEU A 265 6.61 -21.93 10.56
CA LEU A 265 6.82 -20.87 9.57
C LEU A 265 7.07 -19.52 10.23
N THR A 266 6.31 -19.17 11.24
CA THR A 266 6.45 -17.91 12.00
C THR A 266 7.83 -17.82 12.66
N LYS A 267 8.30 -18.90 13.31
CA LYS A 267 9.65 -18.96 13.90
C LYS A 267 10.74 -18.76 12.86
N LEU A 268 10.63 -19.40 11.69
CA LEU A 268 11.58 -19.21 10.57
C LEU A 268 11.60 -17.74 10.09
N ARG A 269 10.44 -17.11 9.96
CA ARG A 269 10.34 -15.70 9.53
C ARG A 269 10.88 -14.72 10.59
N LEU A 270 10.70 -15.03 11.86
CA LEU A 270 11.29 -14.23 12.95
C LEU A 270 12.82 -14.33 12.96
N ASN A 271 13.39 -15.49 12.67
CA ASN A 271 14.85 -15.66 12.59
C ASN A 271 15.44 -14.91 11.39
N ASN A 272 14.73 -14.80 10.28
CA ASN A 272 15.16 -14.07 9.09
C ASN A 272 14.02 -13.19 8.57
N PRO A 273 13.77 -12.03 9.18
CA PRO A 273 12.68 -11.14 8.80
C PRO A 273 12.95 -10.49 7.45
N ILE A 274 12.14 -10.83 6.44
CA ILE A 274 12.21 -10.27 5.10
C ILE A 274 11.02 -9.36 4.86
N LYS A 275 11.30 -8.08 4.56
CA LYS A 275 10.33 -7.09 4.13
C LYS A 275 10.49 -6.79 2.65
N SER A 276 9.40 -6.71 1.93
CA SER A 276 9.42 -6.28 0.52
C SER A 276 9.65 -4.78 0.43
N GLU A 277 10.72 -4.41 -0.25
CA GLU A 277 11.00 -3.02 -0.61
C GLU A 277 10.67 -2.80 -2.09
N SER A 278 9.45 -2.39 -2.40
CA SER A 278 9.09 -2.01 -3.77
C SER A 278 8.80 -0.51 -3.85
N ASN A 279 9.14 0.11 -4.98
CA ASN A 279 8.76 1.51 -5.23
C ASN A 279 7.25 1.72 -5.14
N LEU A 280 6.46 0.69 -5.48
CA LEU A 280 5.01 0.71 -5.35
C LEU A 280 4.57 0.82 -3.88
N LEU A 281 5.19 0.07 -2.98
CA LEU A 281 4.90 0.13 -1.54
C LEU A 281 5.35 1.47 -0.95
N LYS A 282 6.51 2.01 -1.40
CA LYS A 282 7.07 3.27 -0.91
C LYS A 282 6.34 4.51 -1.45
N LYS A 283 5.87 4.48 -2.71
CA LYS A 283 5.36 5.65 -3.45
C LYS A 283 3.86 5.57 -3.79
N GLY A 284 3.16 4.46 -3.49
CA GLY A 284 1.75 4.27 -3.82
C GLY A 284 1.47 4.50 -5.32
N LYS A 285 0.39 5.25 -5.63
CA LYS A 285 0.05 5.61 -7.03
C LYS A 285 1.19 6.30 -7.76
N LYS A 286 2.00 7.13 -7.07
CA LYS A 286 3.16 7.81 -7.67
C LYS A 286 4.22 6.85 -8.20
N ALA A 287 4.28 5.60 -7.72
CA ALA A 287 5.16 4.58 -8.31
C ALA A 287 4.69 4.11 -9.70
N TYR A 288 3.40 4.26 -9.98
CA TYR A 288 2.82 4.01 -11.32
C TYR A 288 2.78 5.28 -12.19
N GLN A 289 2.85 6.46 -11.58
CA GLN A 289 2.96 7.75 -12.25
C GLN A 289 4.39 8.05 -12.75
N ASN A 290 5.30 7.07 -12.73
CA ASN A 290 6.51 7.07 -13.53
C ASN A 290 6.25 6.74 -15.04
N VAL A 291 5.10 7.10 -15.57
CA VAL A 291 5.07 7.78 -16.86
C VAL A 291 5.86 9.05 -16.61
N SER A 292 7.05 9.17 -17.17
CA SER A 292 7.89 10.34 -16.91
C SER A 292 6.99 11.55 -17.14
N ASN A 293 7.07 12.57 -16.29
CA ASN A 293 6.38 13.86 -16.48
C ASN A 293 6.52 14.39 -17.91
N ILE A 294 7.52 13.89 -18.62
CA ILE A 294 7.85 14.19 -20.01
C ILE A 294 6.87 13.52 -20.99
N VAL A 295 6.40 12.28 -20.73
CA VAL A 295 5.42 11.60 -21.62
C VAL A 295 4.08 12.34 -21.58
N GLU A 296 3.59 12.70 -20.38
CA GLU A 296 2.35 13.46 -20.22
C GLU A 296 2.45 14.85 -20.87
N LYS A 297 3.59 15.53 -20.75
CA LYS A 297 3.81 16.83 -21.34
C LYS A 297 3.94 16.79 -22.85
N LEU A 298 4.64 15.78 -23.40
CA LEU A 298 4.88 15.67 -24.85
C LEU A 298 3.70 15.06 -25.61
N LEU A 299 2.84 14.28 -24.93
CA LEU A 299 1.65 13.66 -25.52
C LEU A 299 0.35 14.31 -24.99
N TYR A 300 0.43 15.57 -24.54
CA TYR A 300 -0.75 16.33 -24.14
C TYR A 300 -1.77 16.37 -25.30
N ASP A 301 -3.05 16.12 -25.00
CA ASP A 301 -4.16 16.00 -25.95
C ASP A 301 -4.10 14.80 -26.94
N ILE A 302 -3.16 13.88 -26.77
CA ILE A 302 -3.11 12.65 -27.55
C ILE A 302 -3.65 11.49 -26.71
N GLU A 303 -4.59 10.73 -27.25
CA GLU A 303 -5.11 9.54 -26.56
C GLU A 303 -4.14 8.37 -26.66
N TYR A 304 -3.53 7.98 -25.53
CA TYR A 304 -2.58 6.87 -25.47
C TYR A 304 -2.76 5.97 -24.24
N VAL A 305 -2.15 4.80 -24.30
CA VAL A 305 -1.98 3.89 -23.17
C VAL A 305 -0.49 3.92 -22.77
N PRO A 306 -0.14 4.34 -21.54
CA PRO A 306 1.24 4.36 -21.11
C PRO A 306 1.79 2.94 -20.98
N VAL A 307 3.02 2.72 -21.43
CA VAL A 307 3.68 1.43 -21.35
C VAL A 307 4.70 1.43 -20.24
N GLN A 308 4.52 0.50 -19.30
CA GLN A 308 5.43 0.31 -18.18
C GLN A 308 6.24 -0.97 -18.37
N ARG A 309 7.50 -0.95 -17.91
CA ARG A 309 8.40 -2.11 -17.93
C ARG A 309 8.80 -2.61 -19.33
N ASN A 310 8.66 -1.78 -20.35
CA ASN A 310 9.25 -2.05 -21.66
C ASN A 310 10.28 -0.95 -21.96
N SER A 311 11.54 -1.33 -22.12
CA SER A 311 12.62 -0.37 -22.37
C SER A 311 12.58 0.25 -23.78
N GLY A 312 11.79 -0.33 -24.69
CA GLY A 312 11.73 0.08 -26.10
C GLY A 312 10.60 1.07 -26.43
N ILE A 313 9.57 1.21 -25.59
CA ILE A 313 8.41 2.09 -25.84
C ILE A 313 7.91 2.73 -24.55
N ASP A 314 7.41 3.95 -24.66
CA ASP A 314 6.85 4.71 -23.54
C ASP A 314 5.32 4.80 -23.59
N ALA A 315 4.73 4.73 -24.79
CA ALA A 315 3.27 4.73 -24.97
C ALA A 315 2.84 3.95 -26.22
N ILE A 316 1.56 3.58 -26.26
CA ILE A 316 0.85 3.05 -27.44
C ILE A 316 -0.35 3.95 -27.66
N LEU A 317 -0.53 4.49 -28.86
CA LEU A 317 -1.70 5.28 -29.18
C LEU A 317 -2.97 4.42 -29.14
N LYS A 318 -4.10 5.01 -28.79
CA LYS A 318 -5.40 4.30 -28.81
C LYS A 318 -5.94 4.09 -30.22
N ILE A 319 -5.43 4.85 -31.20
CA ILE A 319 -5.69 4.64 -32.63
C ILE A 319 -4.69 3.65 -33.22
N THR A 320 -5.08 2.98 -34.28
CA THR A 320 -4.24 2.04 -35.02
C THR A 320 -3.90 2.57 -36.40
N TYR A 321 -2.83 2.06 -37.01
CA TYR A 321 -2.45 2.33 -38.40
C TYR A 321 -2.37 1.00 -39.17
N GLN A 322 -3.21 0.84 -40.19
CA GLN A 322 -3.30 -0.40 -40.98
C GLN A 322 -3.45 -1.65 -40.07
N ASP A 323 -4.38 -1.61 -39.11
CA ASP A 323 -4.66 -2.64 -38.11
C ASP A 323 -3.47 -3.04 -37.22
N SER A 324 -2.46 -2.18 -37.13
CA SER A 324 -1.30 -2.37 -36.25
C SER A 324 -1.20 -1.27 -35.18
N PRO A 325 -0.65 -1.58 -33.99
CA PRO A 325 -0.48 -0.59 -32.94
C PRO A 325 0.54 0.47 -33.33
N ILE A 326 0.29 1.74 -33.00
CA ILE A 326 1.25 2.84 -33.15
C ILE A 326 2.03 2.97 -31.85
N LEU A 327 3.35 2.82 -31.92
CA LEU A 327 4.25 2.86 -30.77
C LEU A 327 4.93 4.22 -30.65
N ILE A 328 5.06 4.70 -29.42
CA ILE A 328 5.78 5.94 -29.10
C ILE A 328 6.97 5.62 -28.21
N ARG A 329 8.13 6.13 -28.58
CA ARG A 329 9.35 6.17 -27.78
C ARG A 329 9.76 7.62 -27.57
N ILE A 330 10.16 7.98 -26.34
CA ILE A 330 10.76 9.27 -26.02
C ILE A 330 12.23 9.03 -25.68
N GLN A 331 13.13 9.75 -26.36
CA GLN A 331 14.56 9.70 -26.08
C GLN A 331 14.81 10.13 -24.62
N LYS A 332 15.62 9.39 -23.89
CA LYS A 332 15.98 9.70 -22.48
C LYS A 332 17.13 10.71 -22.41
N GLU A 333 17.27 11.39 -21.27
CA GLU A 333 18.29 12.42 -21.05
C GLU A 333 19.73 11.95 -21.33
N ASN A 334 20.04 10.69 -21.05
CA ASN A 334 21.38 10.11 -21.21
C ASN A 334 21.42 9.04 -22.32
N GLU A 335 20.57 9.16 -23.34
CA GLU A 335 20.44 8.19 -24.42
C GLU A 335 20.72 8.89 -25.77
N THR A 336 21.54 8.27 -26.62
CA THR A 336 21.72 8.75 -27.99
C THR A 336 20.48 8.45 -28.84
N ILE A 337 20.34 9.13 -29.97
CA ILE A 337 19.21 8.89 -30.87
C ILE A 337 19.24 7.46 -31.44
N GLU A 338 20.40 6.94 -31.71
CA GLU A 338 20.66 5.59 -32.23
C GLU A 338 20.26 4.50 -31.22
N GLU A 339 20.62 4.70 -29.94
CA GLU A 339 20.20 3.79 -28.87
C GLU A 339 18.70 3.75 -28.71
N ALA A 340 18.04 4.92 -28.81
CA ALA A 340 16.60 5.03 -28.77
C ALA A 340 15.93 4.33 -29.96
N ILE A 341 16.45 4.51 -31.18
CA ILE A 341 16.00 3.82 -32.41
C ILE A 341 16.17 2.30 -32.25
N LYS A 342 17.33 1.84 -31.81
CA LYS A 342 17.60 0.40 -31.60
C LYS A 342 16.62 -0.23 -30.61
N SER A 343 16.31 0.50 -29.55
CA SER A 343 15.35 0.06 -28.53
C SER A 343 13.93 0.00 -29.09
N LEU A 344 13.52 1.01 -29.86
CA LEU A 344 12.19 1.06 -30.49
C LEU A 344 12.05 -0.02 -31.58
N ASN A 345 13.08 -0.25 -32.39
CA ASN A 345 13.08 -1.29 -33.42
C ASN A 345 12.76 -2.69 -32.87
N LYS A 346 13.34 -3.05 -31.73
CA LYS A 346 13.03 -4.31 -31.06
C LYS A 346 11.53 -4.43 -30.72
N ALA A 347 10.93 -3.33 -30.27
CA ALA A 347 9.51 -3.30 -29.93
C ALA A 347 8.63 -3.32 -31.19
N VAL A 348 9.03 -2.62 -32.27
CA VAL A 348 8.36 -2.61 -33.57
C VAL A 348 8.24 -4.02 -34.12
N VAL A 349 9.35 -4.78 -34.15
CA VAL A 349 9.36 -6.17 -34.61
C VAL A 349 8.47 -7.04 -33.71
N THR A 350 8.61 -6.94 -32.39
CA THR A 350 7.86 -7.78 -31.43
C THR A 350 6.35 -7.54 -31.51
N LYS A 351 5.93 -6.30 -31.74
CA LYS A 351 4.51 -5.91 -31.79
C LYS A 351 3.96 -5.77 -33.20
N GLN A 352 4.76 -6.08 -34.21
CA GLN A 352 4.41 -5.99 -35.64
C GLN A 352 3.83 -4.61 -36.02
N SER A 353 4.42 -3.54 -35.46
CA SER A 353 3.97 -2.18 -35.70
C SER A 353 4.38 -1.71 -37.10
N LYS A 354 3.42 -1.16 -37.87
CA LYS A 354 3.66 -0.59 -39.21
C LYS A 354 3.95 0.91 -39.17
N LYS A 355 3.71 1.57 -38.03
CA LYS A 355 4.02 3.00 -37.82
C LYS A 355 4.39 3.22 -36.37
N SER A 356 5.52 3.89 -36.14
CA SER A 356 5.99 4.23 -34.78
C SER A 356 6.67 5.59 -34.80
N PHE A 357 6.68 6.25 -33.65
CA PHE A 357 7.29 7.58 -33.51
C PHE A 357 8.36 7.56 -32.43
N LEU A 358 9.52 8.16 -32.76
CA LEU A 358 10.57 8.48 -31.81
C LEU A 358 10.58 9.98 -31.57
N ILE A 359 10.28 10.43 -30.35
CA ILE A 359 10.34 11.83 -29.98
C ILE A 359 11.75 12.16 -29.49
N ARG A 360 12.46 13.01 -30.25
CA ARG A 360 13.80 13.47 -29.92
C ARG A 360 13.73 14.58 -28.87
N THR A 361 14.56 14.52 -27.84
CA THR A 361 14.59 15.48 -26.72
C THR A 361 15.95 16.13 -26.49
N ASN A 362 17.03 15.55 -27.02
CA ASN A 362 18.41 16.04 -26.87
C ASN A 362 19.29 15.72 -28.06
N ASP A 363 20.51 16.27 -28.08
CA ASP A 363 21.50 16.18 -29.16
C ASP A 363 22.73 15.36 -28.80
N ILE A 364 22.59 14.38 -27.88
CA ILE A 364 23.68 13.50 -27.51
C ILE A 364 24.11 12.72 -28.77
N LYS A 365 25.37 12.98 -29.23
CA LYS A 365 25.92 12.32 -30.38
C LYS A 365 26.41 10.91 -30.05
N SER A 366 26.15 9.99 -30.96
CA SER A 366 26.77 8.65 -30.91
C SER A 366 28.21 8.73 -31.45
N LEU A 367 29.05 7.81 -30.94
CA LEU A 367 30.36 7.57 -31.54
C LEU A 367 30.29 6.77 -32.85
N PHE A 368 29.10 6.22 -33.15
CA PHE A 368 28.86 5.41 -34.34
C PHE A 368 27.63 5.93 -35.09
N GLU A 369 27.74 6.10 -36.41
CA GLU A 369 26.59 6.36 -37.27
C GLU A 369 25.70 5.12 -37.35
N TYR A 370 24.40 5.31 -37.14
CA TYR A 370 23.40 4.25 -37.27
C TYR A 370 22.41 4.64 -38.37
N ASP A 371 22.42 3.88 -39.45
CA ASP A 371 21.43 4.04 -40.50
C ASP A 371 20.07 3.45 -40.01
N ASN A 372 19.03 4.28 -40.05
CA ASN A 372 17.67 3.85 -39.76
C ASN A 372 17.09 3.14 -41.00
N GLU A 373 17.41 1.85 -41.16
CA GLU A 373 16.88 1.03 -42.26
C GLU A 373 15.36 0.75 -42.13
N ASN A 374 14.74 1.10 -41.01
CA ASN A 374 13.34 0.79 -40.76
C ASN A 374 12.42 1.96 -41.07
N SER A 375 11.78 1.90 -42.27
CA SER A 375 10.81 2.90 -42.77
C SER A 375 9.57 3.07 -41.85
N ASN A 376 9.35 2.17 -40.88
CA ASN A 376 8.22 2.22 -39.98
C ASN A 376 8.41 3.16 -38.77
N ILE A 377 9.61 3.75 -38.58
CA ILE A 377 9.91 4.68 -37.51
C ILE A 377 10.10 6.09 -38.06
N GLU A 378 9.30 7.02 -37.58
CA GLU A 378 9.41 8.43 -37.85
C GLU A 378 9.96 9.18 -36.64
N ILE A 379 10.96 10.04 -36.84
CA ILE A 379 11.60 10.86 -35.80
C ILE A 379 10.94 12.22 -35.76
N ILE A 380 10.40 12.60 -34.59
CA ILE A 380 9.78 13.91 -34.37
C ILE A 380 10.61 14.67 -33.33
N ASN A 381 11.02 15.88 -33.64
CA ASN A 381 11.70 16.72 -32.69
C ASN A 381 10.70 17.33 -31.69
N SER A 382 11.00 17.26 -30.41
CA SER A 382 10.18 17.93 -29.40
C SER A 382 10.38 19.44 -29.43
N THR A 383 9.37 20.20 -29.02
CA THR A 383 9.47 21.66 -28.91
C THR A 383 10.63 22.10 -28.01
N ILE A 384 10.85 21.36 -26.92
CA ILE A 384 11.97 21.61 -25.99
C ILE A 384 13.31 21.42 -26.69
N TYR A 385 13.45 20.39 -27.51
CA TYR A 385 14.66 20.15 -28.30
C TYR A 385 14.92 21.29 -29.31
N GLU A 386 13.90 21.71 -30.04
CA GLU A 386 14.05 22.80 -31.04
C GLU A 386 14.40 24.14 -30.38
N ILE A 387 13.80 24.48 -29.26
CA ILE A 387 14.13 25.69 -28.50
C ILE A 387 15.59 25.63 -28.01
N ASN A 388 16.01 24.52 -27.40
CA ASN A 388 17.39 24.38 -26.91
C ASN A 388 18.41 24.44 -28.03
N LYS A 389 18.12 23.87 -29.19
CA LYS A 389 18.95 23.94 -30.39
C LYS A 389 19.09 25.34 -30.91
N PHE A 390 18.01 26.15 -30.88
CA PHE A 390 18.03 27.56 -31.23
C PHE A 390 18.93 28.36 -30.27
N LEU A 391 18.70 28.20 -28.94
CA LEU A 391 19.45 28.92 -27.91
C LEU A 391 20.96 28.56 -27.92
N SER A 392 21.34 27.36 -28.29
CA SER A 392 22.73 26.93 -28.38
C SER A 392 23.43 27.50 -29.60
N ARG A 393 22.70 27.96 -30.66
CA ARG A 393 23.26 28.62 -31.85
C ARG A 393 23.52 30.11 -31.65
N GLU A 394 22.80 30.77 -30.73
CA GLU A 394 22.98 32.20 -30.44
C GLU A 394 24.08 32.45 -29.38
N ASN A 395 24.57 31.41 -28.70
CA ASN A 395 25.66 31.52 -27.72
C ASN A 395 27.02 31.06 -28.28
N CYS A 396 27.17 30.97 -29.63
CA CYS A 396 28.44 30.69 -30.32
C CYS A 396 28.94 31.92 -31.09
#